data_1ef22991473516ce3f2c0b8ac1e9b65c
#
_entry.id   1ef22991473516ce3f2c0b8ac1e9b65c
#
_cell.length_a   1.000
_cell.length_b   1.000
_cell.length_c   1.000
_cell.angle_alpha   90.00
_cell.angle_beta   90.00
_cell.angle_gamma   90.00
#
_symmetry.space_group_name_H-M   'P 1'
#
loop_
_entity.id
_entity.type
_entity.pdbx_description
1 polymer ?
#
loop_
_entity_poly.entity_id
_entity_poly.type
_entity_poly.pdbx_seq_one_letter_code
_entity_poly.pdbx_strand_id
1 'polypeptide(L)'
;MYYFSKIVCSLSLIIISLAWSSSSNTEFRSTWVITWDHINRYENSGQNLYRLRAIMDDHVDANMNAVIFQVRQGGTAYYESTYEPWGHYAGYQYPGYDPLAVAIEEAHSRGLELHAWFNVFQTSSTYDGSPAAENPEWVCRDQNGTPMSSYRSLSPGLEDVREYTINVAMEIIRNYDIDGLHLDYVRWNEHTNSQRNNLTVDQELERLDGVINTNEIEYLNSNISGRYLYDYQHPYSAGVTPAEYGC
;
A
#
# COMPACT_ATOMS: atom_id res chain seq x y z
N MET A 1 -8.13 7.39 -88.82
CA MET A 1 -7.70 6.29 -87.95
C MET A 1 -7.28 6.90 -86.60
N TYR A 2 -8.23 7.02 -85.64
CA TYR A 2 -8.01 7.72 -84.37
C TYR A 2 -8.04 6.69 -83.28
N TYR A 3 -6.93 6.56 -82.57
CA TYR A 3 -6.84 5.77 -81.31
C TYR A 3 -7.31 6.61 -80.19
N PHE A 4 -8.43 6.23 -79.57
CA PHE A 4 -8.87 6.72 -78.27
C PHE A 4 -8.19 5.94 -77.17
N SER A 5 -7.24 6.55 -76.50
CA SER A 5 -6.65 6.04 -75.25
C SER A 5 -7.61 6.32 -74.06
N LYS A 6 -8.16 5.29 -73.50
CA LYS A 6 -8.93 5.43 -72.23
C LYS A 6 -7.97 5.49 -71.08
N ILE A 7 -7.84 6.65 -70.52
CA ILE A 7 -7.19 6.80 -69.20
C ILE A 7 -8.20 6.40 -68.12
N VAL A 8 -7.97 5.24 -67.53
CA VAL A 8 -8.72 4.81 -66.33
C VAL A 8 -8.06 5.48 -65.15
N CYS A 9 -8.72 6.48 -64.61
CA CYS A 9 -8.29 7.14 -63.37
C CYS A 9 -8.74 6.28 -62.17
N SER A 10 -7.83 5.48 -61.61
CA SER A 10 -8.08 4.77 -60.39
C SER A 10 -8.04 5.74 -59.22
N LEU A 11 -9.20 6.17 -58.72
CA LEU A 11 -9.31 6.85 -57.46
C LEU A 11 -9.08 5.81 -56.31
N SER A 12 -7.87 5.77 -55.82
CA SER A 12 -7.58 5.10 -54.56
C SER A 12 -8.16 5.91 -53.40
N LEU A 13 -9.29 5.54 -52.90
CA LEU A 13 -9.83 6.03 -51.62
C LEU A 13 -8.90 5.56 -50.49
N ILE A 14 -7.99 6.41 -50.07
CA ILE A 14 -7.27 6.23 -48.81
C ILE A 14 -8.26 6.56 -47.71
N ILE A 15 -8.88 5.54 -47.13
CA ILE A 15 -9.61 5.66 -45.86
C ILE A 15 -8.55 5.82 -44.78
N ILE A 16 -8.23 7.06 -44.45
CA ILE A 16 -7.51 7.36 -43.21
C ILE A 16 -8.52 7.13 -42.10
N SER A 17 -8.49 5.95 -41.53
CA SER A 17 -9.11 5.71 -40.24
C SER A 17 -8.36 6.56 -39.22
N LEU A 18 -8.87 7.77 -38.97
CA LEU A 18 -8.56 8.51 -37.75
C LEU A 18 -9.06 7.62 -36.58
N ALA A 19 -8.17 6.77 -36.08
CA ALA A 19 -8.35 6.22 -34.77
C ALA A 19 -8.35 7.42 -33.82
N TRP A 20 -9.52 7.95 -33.56
CA TRP A 20 -9.72 8.75 -32.37
C TRP A 20 -9.41 7.81 -31.22
N SER A 21 -8.20 7.94 -30.68
CA SER A 21 -7.94 7.54 -29.32
C SER A 21 -8.85 8.41 -28.45
N SER A 22 -10.10 8.00 -28.29
CA SER A 22 -10.84 8.44 -27.14
C SER A 22 -9.99 7.95 -25.97
N SER A 23 -9.33 8.85 -25.25
CA SER A 23 -9.02 8.58 -23.88
C SER A 23 -10.38 8.37 -23.22
N SER A 24 -10.87 7.15 -23.26
CA SER A 24 -11.95 6.77 -22.37
C SER A 24 -11.38 7.03 -20.99
N ASN A 25 -11.86 8.08 -20.32
CA ASN A 25 -11.75 8.17 -18.87
C ASN A 25 -12.51 6.95 -18.34
N THR A 26 -11.83 5.80 -18.37
CA THR A 26 -12.40 4.58 -17.82
C THR A 26 -12.43 4.80 -16.34
N GLU A 27 -13.61 4.90 -15.78
CA GLU A 27 -13.81 5.01 -14.36
C GLU A 27 -13.14 3.81 -13.67
N PHE A 28 -12.32 4.06 -12.65
CA PHE A 28 -11.73 3.02 -11.84
C PHE A 28 -12.78 2.49 -10.85
N ARG A 29 -13.18 1.24 -11.02
CA ARG A 29 -14.16 0.54 -10.19
C ARG A 29 -13.53 -0.68 -9.57
N SER A 30 -13.35 -0.65 -8.26
CA SER A 30 -12.67 -1.71 -7.52
C SER A 30 -13.19 -1.84 -6.09
N THR A 31 -12.91 -2.96 -5.45
CA THR A 31 -13.03 -3.12 -4.00
C THR A 31 -11.70 -3.54 -3.40
N TRP A 32 -11.57 -3.34 -2.09
CA TRP A 32 -10.45 -3.87 -1.32
C TRP A 32 -10.71 -5.33 -0.93
N VAL A 33 -9.77 -6.19 -1.29
CA VAL A 33 -9.74 -7.60 -0.89
C VAL A 33 -8.67 -7.76 0.18
N ILE A 34 -9.12 -7.91 1.41
CA ILE A 34 -8.24 -8.04 2.57
C ILE A 34 -7.72 -9.47 2.73
N THR A 35 -6.61 -9.65 3.40
CA THR A 35 -5.90 -10.95 3.52
C THR A 35 -6.77 -12.10 3.96
N TRP A 36 -7.62 -11.94 4.97
CA TRP A 36 -8.48 -13.04 5.45
C TRP A 36 -9.65 -13.41 4.53
N ASP A 37 -9.93 -12.60 3.51
CA ASP A 37 -10.93 -12.93 2.49
C ASP A 37 -10.38 -13.90 1.45
N HIS A 38 -9.08 -13.82 1.13
CA HIS A 38 -8.49 -14.63 0.07
C HIS A 38 -7.64 -15.80 0.58
N ILE A 39 -7.20 -15.79 1.85
CA ILE A 39 -6.40 -16.89 2.42
C ILE A 39 -6.80 -17.19 3.86
N ASN A 40 -6.88 -18.48 4.17
CA ASN A 40 -7.22 -18.99 5.49
C ASN A 40 -6.29 -20.16 5.83
N ARG A 41 -5.51 -20.02 6.89
CA ARG A 41 -4.53 -21.00 7.36
C ARG A 41 -5.12 -22.37 7.79
N TYR A 42 -6.43 -22.42 8.00
CA TYR A 42 -7.14 -23.65 8.37
C TYR A 42 -7.71 -24.40 7.16
N GLU A 43 -7.57 -23.83 5.96
CA GLU A 43 -7.99 -24.39 4.70
C GLU A 43 -6.76 -24.87 3.90
N ASN A 44 -6.98 -25.88 3.05
CA ASN A 44 -5.91 -26.30 2.13
C ASN A 44 -5.79 -25.33 0.93
N SER A 45 -4.70 -25.45 0.19
CA SER A 45 -4.43 -24.59 -0.97
C SER A 45 -5.56 -24.61 -2.01
N GLY A 46 -6.19 -25.76 -2.25
CA GLY A 46 -7.31 -25.87 -3.19
C GLY A 46 -8.54 -25.06 -2.77
N GLN A 47 -8.85 -25.02 -1.48
CA GLN A 47 -9.96 -24.24 -0.94
C GLN A 47 -9.65 -22.72 -0.99
N ASN A 48 -8.43 -22.34 -0.65
CA ASN A 48 -7.99 -20.94 -0.76
C ASN A 48 -7.99 -20.47 -2.23
N LEU A 49 -7.50 -21.29 -3.15
CA LEU A 49 -7.53 -20.98 -4.59
C LEU A 49 -8.97 -20.86 -5.13
N TYR A 50 -9.88 -21.74 -4.69
CA TYR A 50 -11.29 -21.62 -5.06
C TYR A 50 -11.88 -20.29 -4.58
N ARG A 51 -11.61 -19.89 -3.34
CA ARG A 51 -12.05 -18.62 -2.75
C ARG A 51 -11.49 -17.42 -3.52
N LEU A 52 -10.20 -17.42 -3.84
CA LEU A 52 -9.56 -16.37 -4.62
C LEU A 52 -10.21 -16.21 -6.00
N ARG A 53 -10.47 -17.32 -6.69
CA ARG A 53 -11.18 -17.31 -7.99
C ARG A 53 -12.59 -16.77 -7.89
N ALA A 54 -13.33 -17.18 -6.86
CA ALA A 54 -14.68 -16.68 -6.63
C ALA A 54 -14.69 -15.14 -6.41
N ILE A 55 -13.71 -14.59 -5.68
CA ILE A 55 -13.56 -13.15 -5.52
C ILE A 55 -13.36 -12.45 -6.87
N MET A 56 -12.55 -13.02 -7.77
CA MET A 56 -12.35 -12.44 -9.10
C MET A 56 -13.61 -12.53 -9.97
N ASP A 57 -14.35 -13.65 -9.89
CA ASP A 57 -15.62 -13.81 -10.58
C ASP A 57 -16.67 -12.79 -10.07
N ASP A 58 -16.76 -12.57 -8.75
CA ASP A 58 -17.65 -11.59 -8.14
C ASP A 58 -17.34 -10.16 -8.62
N HIS A 59 -16.06 -9.81 -8.84
CA HIS A 59 -15.66 -8.51 -9.37
C HIS A 59 -16.14 -8.32 -10.80
N VAL A 60 -16.02 -9.35 -11.65
CA VAL A 60 -16.55 -9.32 -13.02
C VAL A 60 -18.07 -9.18 -13.02
N ASP A 61 -18.76 -9.96 -12.20
CA ASP A 61 -20.22 -9.94 -12.10
C ASP A 61 -20.74 -8.59 -11.59
N ALA A 62 -19.97 -7.92 -10.72
CA ALA A 62 -20.25 -6.57 -10.24
C ALA A 62 -19.83 -5.46 -11.23
N ASN A 63 -19.37 -5.82 -12.44
CA ASN A 63 -18.87 -4.89 -13.46
C ASN A 63 -17.73 -3.98 -12.93
N MET A 64 -16.87 -4.53 -12.08
CA MET A 64 -15.61 -3.92 -11.69
C MET A 64 -14.57 -4.06 -12.80
N ASN A 65 -13.53 -3.21 -12.78
CA ASN A 65 -12.43 -3.30 -13.74
C ASN A 65 -11.06 -3.44 -13.08
N ALA A 66 -11.03 -3.48 -11.75
CA ALA A 66 -9.81 -3.65 -10.97
C ALA A 66 -10.10 -4.34 -9.63
N VAL A 67 -9.05 -4.86 -9.01
CA VAL A 67 -9.04 -5.44 -7.67
C VAL A 67 -7.90 -4.80 -6.87
N ILE A 68 -8.18 -4.28 -5.67
CA ILE A 68 -7.15 -3.83 -4.72
C ILE A 68 -6.91 -4.98 -3.74
N PHE A 69 -5.84 -5.73 -3.97
CA PHE A 69 -5.55 -7.01 -3.32
C PHE A 69 -4.45 -6.86 -2.27
N GLN A 70 -4.76 -7.17 -1.00
CA GLN A 70 -3.81 -6.99 0.09
C GLN A 70 -2.70 -8.03 0.06
N VAL A 71 -1.47 -7.56 -0.12
CA VAL A 71 -0.27 -8.39 -0.23
C VAL A 71 0.67 -8.25 0.95
N ARG A 72 0.54 -7.18 1.74
CA ARG A 72 1.34 -6.93 2.94
C ARG A 72 0.46 -6.45 4.08
N GLN A 73 0.55 -7.12 5.23
CA GLN A 73 -0.20 -6.77 6.42
C GLN A 73 0.65 -6.98 7.67
N GLY A 74 0.73 -5.95 8.51
CA GLY A 74 1.39 -6.06 9.80
C GLY A 74 2.90 -6.32 9.75
N GLY A 75 3.57 -6.04 8.62
CA GLY A 75 4.99 -6.37 8.42
C GLY A 75 5.21 -7.84 8.08
N THR A 76 4.23 -8.45 7.40
CA THR A 76 4.30 -9.82 6.89
C THR A 76 3.74 -9.88 5.48
N ALA A 77 4.26 -10.78 4.66
CA ALA A 77 3.96 -10.91 3.24
C ALA A 77 2.92 -12.00 2.94
N TYR A 78 2.17 -11.81 1.86
CA TYR A 78 1.30 -12.81 1.22
C TYR A 78 1.71 -13.02 -0.24
N TYR A 79 3.02 -13.03 -0.46
CA TYR A 79 3.74 -13.32 -1.70
C TYR A 79 5.13 -13.85 -1.33
N GLU A 80 5.88 -14.39 -2.27
CA GLU A 80 7.24 -14.85 -2.01
C GLU A 80 8.18 -13.66 -1.78
N SER A 81 8.34 -13.25 -0.52
CA SER A 81 9.21 -12.15 -0.11
C SER A 81 10.55 -12.66 0.41
N THR A 82 11.61 -11.91 0.10
CA THR A 82 12.95 -12.10 0.69
C THR A 82 13.17 -11.21 1.92
N TYR A 83 12.25 -10.28 2.20
CA TYR A 83 12.35 -9.32 3.30
C TYR A 83 11.48 -9.69 4.50
N GLU A 84 10.30 -10.28 4.27
CA GLU A 84 9.28 -10.45 5.31
C GLU A 84 8.78 -11.90 5.36
N PRO A 85 8.45 -12.39 6.56
CA PRO A 85 7.90 -13.74 6.70
C PRO A 85 6.47 -13.80 6.16
N TRP A 86 6.00 -15.01 5.86
CA TRP A 86 4.60 -15.27 5.56
C TRP A 86 3.68 -14.79 6.66
N GLY A 87 2.53 -14.24 6.29
CA GLY A 87 1.59 -13.64 7.23
C GLY A 87 0.75 -14.64 8.04
N HIS A 88 0.08 -14.09 9.04
CA HIS A 88 -0.74 -14.85 9.99
C HIS A 88 -1.78 -15.75 9.32
N TYR A 89 -2.47 -15.26 8.29
CA TYR A 89 -3.53 -16.00 7.61
C TYR A 89 -2.98 -17.09 6.68
N ALA A 90 -1.70 -17.03 6.34
CA ALA A 90 -0.95 -18.12 5.71
C ALA A 90 -0.36 -19.12 6.74
N GLY A 91 -0.57 -18.88 8.05
CA GLY A 91 -0.01 -19.71 9.11
C GLY A 91 1.46 -19.51 9.34
N TYR A 92 2.03 -18.37 8.94
CA TYR A 92 3.46 -18.04 8.99
C TYR A 92 4.34 -19.02 8.22
N GLN A 93 3.81 -19.60 7.17
CA GLN A 93 4.52 -20.54 6.31
C GLN A 93 4.01 -20.44 4.87
N TYR A 94 4.80 -20.99 3.95
CA TYR A 94 4.40 -21.08 2.55
C TYR A 94 3.07 -21.85 2.40
N PRO A 95 2.02 -21.25 1.82
CA PRO A 95 0.69 -21.85 1.75
C PRO A 95 0.52 -22.90 0.65
N GLY A 96 1.61 -23.29 -0.04
CA GLY A 96 1.59 -24.23 -1.15
C GLY A 96 1.38 -23.59 -2.53
N TYR A 97 1.29 -22.27 -2.59
CA TYR A 97 1.19 -21.44 -3.80
C TYR A 97 1.56 -19.99 -3.45
N ASP A 98 1.91 -19.19 -4.44
CA ASP A 98 2.09 -17.75 -4.26
C ASP A 98 0.76 -17.02 -4.46
N PRO A 99 0.15 -16.45 -3.40
CA PRO A 99 -1.15 -15.79 -3.49
C PRO A 99 -1.18 -14.61 -4.46
N LEU A 100 -0.11 -13.81 -4.51
CA LEU A 100 -0.04 -12.65 -5.40
C LEU A 100 0.11 -13.09 -6.86
N ALA A 101 1.00 -14.03 -7.15
CA ALA A 101 1.19 -14.53 -8.51
C ALA A 101 -0.11 -15.10 -9.09
N VAL A 102 -0.81 -15.91 -8.29
CA VAL A 102 -2.11 -16.47 -8.70
C VAL A 102 -3.18 -15.40 -8.84
N ALA A 103 -3.22 -14.42 -7.93
CA ALA A 103 -4.19 -13.32 -8.00
C ALA A 103 -4.02 -12.49 -9.28
N ILE A 104 -2.79 -12.23 -9.71
CA ILE A 104 -2.48 -11.54 -10.96
C ILE A 104 -2.99 -12.36 -12.17
N GLU A 105 -2.65 -13.64 -12.23
CA GLU A 105 -3.08 -14.53 -13.31
C GLU A 105 -4.62 -14.57 -13.43
N GLU A 106 -5.30 -14.75 -12.30
CA GLU A 106 -6.75 -14.86 -12.25
C GLU A 106 -7.45 -13.52 -12.56
N ALA A 107 -6.89 -12.38 -12.13
CA ALA A 107 -7.40 -11.05 -12.45
C ALA A 107 -7.23 -10.75 -13.95
N HIS A 108 -6.02 -10.88 -14.49
CA HIS A 108 -5.69 -10.59 -15.88
C HIS A 108 -6.46 -11.48 -16.84
N SER A 109 -6.64 -12.78 -16.51
CA SER A 109 -7.44 -13.70 -17.35
C SER A 109 -8.91 -13.28 -17.49
N ARG A 110 -9.40 -12.44 -16.59
CA ARG A 110 -10.76 -11.88 -16.58
C ARG A 110 -10.84 -10.41 -17.05
N GLY A 111 -9.70 -9.82 -17.43
CA GLY A 111 -9.63 -8.42 -17.85
C GLY A 111 -9.73 -7.42 -16.70
N LEU A 112 -9.40 -7.83 -15.48
CA LEU A 112 -9.29 -6.98 -14.30
C LEU A 112 -7.86 -6.54 -14.12
N GLU A 113 -7.64 -5.26 -13.77
CA GLU A 113 -6.37 -4.79 -13.22
C GLU A 113 -6.18 -5.31 -11.79
N LEU A 114 -4.94 -5.66 -11.41
CA LEU A 114 -4.59 -6.01 -10.04
C LEU A 114 -3.67 -4.96 -9.44
N HIS A 115 -4.16 -4.29 -8.39
CA HIS A 115 -3.43 -3.31 -7.61
C HIS A 115 -3.03 -3.92 -6.27
N ALA A 116 -1.73 -4.05 -6.04
CA ALA A 116 -1.21 -4.62 -4.80
C ALA A 116 -1.42 -3.66 -3.63
N TRP A 117 -2.20 -4.06 -2.63
CA TRP A 117 -2.45 -3.26 -1.43
C TRP A 117 -1.34 -3.52 -0.40
N PHE A 118 -0.58 -2.49 -0.13
CA PHE A 118 0.61 -2.49 0.69
C PHE A 118 0.42 -1.59 1.92
N ASN A 119 0.37 -2.18 3.13
CA ASN A 119 0.38 -1.42 4.37
C ASN A 119 1.78 -0.91 4.64
N VAL A 120 1.99 0.42 4.59
CA VAL A 120 3.33 1.03 4.56
C VAL A 120 4.04 0.96 5.91
N PHE A 121 3.50 1.60 6.93
CA PHE A 121 4.19 1.72 8.23
C PHE A 121 3.60 0.87 9.35
N GLN A 122 2.39 0.34 9.20
CA GLN A 122 1.81 -0.53 10.20
C GLN A 122 2.48 -1.91 10.18
N THR A 123 3.08 -2.31 11.30
CA THR A 123 3.78 -3.58 11.46
C THR A 123 3.44 -4.21 12.80
N SER A 124 2.20 -4.64 12.95
CA SER A 124 1.70 -5.20 14.21
C SER A 124 2.24 -6.60 14.53
N SER A 125 2.87 -7.28 13.57
CA SER A 125 3.43 -8.61 13.78
C SER A 125 4.56 -8.59 14.83
N THR A 126 4.56 -9.62 15.67
CA THR A 126 5.66 -9.92 16.59
C THR A 126 6.39 -11.21 16.19
N TYR A 127 6.04 -11.74 15.02
CA TYR A 127 6.62 -12.97 14.52
C TYR A 127 8.05 -12.73 14.07
N ASP A 128 8.92 -13.70 14.33
CA ASP A 128 10.34 -13.65 13.96
C ASP A 128 10.49 -13.37 12.44
N GLY A 129 11.40 -12.51 12.08
CA GLY A 129 11.59 -12.03 10.72
C GLY A 129 10.69 -10.86 10.31
N SER A 130 9.68 -10.48 11.11
CA SER A 130 8.93 -9.24 10.84
C SER A 130 9.75 -8.00 11.25
N PRO A 131 9.63 -6.87 10.52
CA PRO A 131 10.52 -5.72 10.72
C PRO A 131 10.48 -5.14 12.15
N ALA A 132 9.33 -5.14 12.80
CA ALA A 132 9.21 -4.63 14.17
C ALA A 132 9.69 -5.64 15.22
N ALA A 133 9.82 -6.91 14.89
CA ALA A 133 10.40 -7.92 15.78
C ALA A 133 11.93 -7.89 15.69
N GLU A 134 12.47 -7.80 14.47
CA GLU A 134 13.91 -7.76 14.22
C GLU A 134 14.55 -6.41 14.60
N ASN A 135 13.79 -5.31 14.48
CA ASN A 135 14.27 -3.95 14.71
C ASN A 135 13.32 -3.21 15.66
N PRO A 136 13.27 -3.54 16.94
CA PRO A 136 12.35 -2.93 17.90
C PRO A 136 12.58 -1.41 18.10
N GLU A 137 13.78 -0.92 17.76
CA GLU A 137 14.11 0.51 17.74
C GLU A 137 13.40 1.28 16.63
N TRP A 138 12.97 0.62 15.56
CA TRP A 138 12.21 1.23 14.46
C TRP A 138 10.77 1.58 14.82
N VAL A 139 10.25 0.96 15.90
CA VAL A 139 8.87 1.17 16.33
C VAL A 139 8.69 2.57 16.92
N CYS A 140 7.65 3.27 16.48
CA CYS A 140 7.28 4.58 17.01
C CYS A 140 7.13 4.55 18.54
N ARG A 141 7.56 5.65 19.18
CA ARG A 141 7.58 5.79 20.63
C ARG A 141 6.74 6.99 21.06
N ASP A 142 6.30 6.96 22.30
CA ASP A 142 5.66 8.11 22.94
C ASP A 142 6.69 9.12 23.49
N GLN A 143 6.20 10.20 24.09
CA GLN A 143 7.03 11.23 24.71
C GLN A 143 7.96 10.76 25.82
N ASN A 144 7.72 9.58 26.39
CA ASN A 144 8.53 8.96 27.44
C ASN A 144 9.52 7.94 26.86
N GLY A 145 9.55 7.78 25.55
CA GLY A 145 10.36 6.78 24.88
C GLY A 145 9.77 5.37 24.90
N THR A 146 8.52 5.20 25.32
CA THR A 146 7.85 3.91 25.36
C THR A 146 7.43 3.49 23.95
N PRO A 147 7.87 2.32 23.44
CA PRO A 147 7.45 1.87 22.13
C PRO A 147 5.96 1.50 22.11
N MET A 148 5.34 1.63 20.95
CA MET A 148 3.96 1.17 20.74
C MET A 148 3.86 -0.32 21.03
N SER A 149 2.89 -0.72 21.87
CA SER A 149 2.67 -2.10 22.27
C SER A 149 1.68 -2.83 21.36
N SER A 150 0.74 -2.11 20.77
CA SER A 150 -0.26 -2.64 19.83
C SER A 150 -0.35 -1.74 18.59
N TYR A 151 -0.82 -2.29 17.47
CA TYR A 151 -0.88 -1.58 16.19
C TYR A 151 0.41 -0.84 15.87
N ARG A 152 1.54 -1.47 16.19
CA ARG A 152 2.86 -0.88 16.09
C ARG A 152 3.08 -0.31 14.70
N SER A 153 3.60 0.90 14.65
CA SER A 153 4.01 1.56 13.42
C SER A 153 5.52 1.75 13.44
N LEU A 154 6.15 1.57 12.30
CA LEU A 154 7.54 1.96 12.13
C LEU A 154 7.62 3.48 11.99
N SER A 155 8.67 4.09 12.55
CA SER A 155 8.87 5.53 12.46
C SER A 155 9.41 5.94 11.09
N PRO A 156 8.65 6.67 10.27
CA PRO A 156 9.12 7.13 8.96
C PRO A 156 10.24 8.17 9.05
N GLY A 157 10.50 8.71 10.24
CA GLY A 157 11.62 9.60 10.53
C GLY A 157 12.98 8.91 10.38
N LEU A 158 13.04 7.59 10.57
CA LEU A 158 14.27 6.82 10.43
C LEU A 158 14.56 6.53 8.95
N GLU A 159 15.79 6.80 8.52
CA GLU A 159 16.23 6.53 7.15
C GLU A 159 16.16 5.03 6.84
N ASP A 160 16.65 4.19 7.74
CA ASP A 160 16.62 2.73 7.61
C ASP A 160 15.19 2.20 7.39
N VAL A 161 14.19 2.79 8.08
CA VAL A 161 12.77 2.42 7.91
C VAL A 161 12.27 2.80 6.51
N ARG A 162 12.64 4.00 6.03
CA ARG A 162 12.26 4.44 4.68
C ARG A 162 12.88 3.56 3.60
N GLU A 163 14.19 3.30 3.70
CA GLU A 163 14.91 2.43 2.77
C GLU A 163 14.36 1.00 2.78
N TYR A 164 14.15 0.44 3.97
CA TYR A 164 13.54 -0.88 4.11
C TYR A 164 12.17 -0.94 3.44
N THR A 165 11.30 0.01 3.74
CA THR A 165 9.94 0.05 3.20
C THR A 165 9.93 0.19 1.68
N ILE A 166 10.82 1.03 1.14
CA ILE A 166 11.01 1.18 -0.31
C ILE A 166 11.48 -0.14 -0.91
N ASN A 167 12.44 -0.82 -0.29
CA ASN A 167 12.97 -2.06 -0.81
C ASN A 167 11.92 -3.18 -0.87
N VAL A 168 11.07 -3.28 0.17
CA VAL A 168 9.94 -4.24 0.19
C VAL A 168 8.92 -3.91 -0.90
N ALA A 169 8.57 -2.62 -1.08
CA ALA A 169 7.67 -2.20 -2.15
C ALA A 169 8.26 -2.48 -3.55
N MET A 170 9.55 -2.20 -3.72
CA MET A 170 10.27 -2.43 -4.98
C MET A 170 10.46 -3.92 -5.29
N GLU A 171 10.51 -4.80 -4.28
CA GLU A 171 10.49 -6.24 -4.48
C GLU A 171 9.22 -6.67 -5.23
N ILE A 172 8.06 -6.18 -4.79
CA ILE A 172 6.78 -6.46 -5.45
C ILE A 172 6.80 -5.94 -6.90
N ILE A 173 7.17 -4.67 -7.09
CA ILE A 173 7.16 -4.01 -8.41
C ILE A 173 8.11 -4.72 -9.42
N ARG A 174 9.23 -5.26 -8.94
CA ARG A 174 10.22 -5.91 -9.80
C ARG A 174 9.89 -7.35 -10.15
N ASN A 175 9.20 -8.05 -9.25
CA ASN A 175 9.01 -9.50 -9.36
C ASN A 175 7.61 -9.88 -9.84
N TYR A 176 6.64 -8.95 -9.82
CA TYR A 176 5.24 -9.22 -10.13
C TYR A 176 4.69 -8.24 -11.15
N ASP A 177 3.86 -8.75 -12.06
CA ASP A 177 3.19 -7.97 -13.11
C ASP A 177 1.91 -7.32 -12.57
N ILE A 178 2.07 -6.46 -11.57
CA ILE A 178 0.96 -5.69 -10.99
C ILE A 178 0.67 -4.45 -11.82
N ASP A 179 -0.61 -4.06 -11.93
CA ASP A 179 -1.02 -2.83 -12.64
C ASP A 179 -0.84 -1.58 -11.78
N GLY A 180 -0.81 -1.73 -10.47
CA GLY A 180 -0.59 -0.63 -9.55
C GLY A 180 -0.18 -1.08 -8.15
N LEU A 181 0.41 -0.16 -7.41
CA LEU A 181 0.70 -0.32 -5.98
C LEU A 181 -0.17 0.66 -5.18
N HIS A 182 -1.06 0.11 -4.35
CA HIS A 182 -1.92 0.89 -3.47
C HIS A 182 -1.27 1.01 -2.09
N LEU A 183 -0.83 2.22 -1.74
CA LEU A 183 -0.18 2.51 -0.47
C LEU A 183 -1.23 2.86 0.59
N ASP A 184 -1.34 2.04 1.62
CA ASP A 184 -2.21 2.24 2.77
C ASP A 184 -1.40 2.36 4.06
N TYR A 185 -2.02 2.88 5.12
CA TYR A 185 -1.34 3.13 6.39
C TYR A 185 -0.04 3.95 6.24
N VAL A 186 -0.05 4.90 5.31
CA VAL A 186 0.99 5.93 5.15
C VAL A 186 0.77 7.02 6.20
N ARG A 187 0.69 6.59 7.44
CA ARG A 187 0.46 7.43 8.61
C ARG A 187 0.97 6.75 9.86
N TRP A 188 1.18 7.50 10.89
CA TRP A 188 1.32 6.92 12.21
C TRP A 188 -0.02 6.37 12.71
N ASN A 189 0.00 5.15 13.21
CA ASN A 189 -1.10 4.66 14.01
C ASN A 189 -1.09 5.37 15.36
N GLU A 190 -2.28 5.54 15.94
CA GLU A 190 -2.38 6.12 17.26
C GLU A 190 -1.70 5.20 18.28
N HIS A 191 -0.80 5.77 19.07
CA HIS A 191 -0.24 5.07 20.20
C HIS A 191 -1.37 4.81 21.20
N THR A 192 -1.50 3.56 21.70
CA THR A 192 -2.60 3.18 22.62
C THR A 192 -2.62 3.99 23.91
N ASN A 193 -1.46 4.48 24.35
CA ASN A 193 -1.32 5.37 25.50
C ASN A 193 -1.26 6.86 25.11
N SER A 194 -1.31 7.18 23.81
CA SER A 194 -1.41 8.56 23.40
C SER A 194 -2.82 9.00 23.67
N GLN A 195 -2.97 9.76 24.72
CA GLN A 195 -4.13 10.62 24.80
C GLN A 195 -4.02 11.56 23.60
N ARG A 196 -4.85 11.40 22.61
CA ARG A 196 -5.33 12.54 21.85
C ARG A 196 -6.02 13.40 22.90
N ASN A 197 -5.24 14.21 23.56
CA ASN A 197 -5.79 15.15 24.51
C ASN A 197 -6.74 15.97 23.70
N ASN A 198 -7.98 15.88 24.04
CA ASN A 198 -9.13 16.71 23.77
C ASN A 198 -8.79 18.07 23.14
N LEU A 199 -8.10 18.05 21.99
CA LEU A 199 -7.95 19.24 21.18
C LEU A 199 -9.37 19.64 20.76
N THR A 200 -9.74 20.86 21.04
CA THR A 200 -10.97 21.42 20.47
C THR A 200 -10.81 21.47 18.95
N VAL A 201 -11.93 21.51 18.23
CA VAL A 201 -11.91 21.64 16.76
C VAL A 201 -11.05 22.84 16.33
N ASP A 202 -11.14 23.95 17.07
CA ASP A 202 -10.36 25.16 16.77
C ASP A 202 -8.87 24.94 16.94
N GLN A 203 -8.45 24.24 17.98
CA GLN A 203 -7.04 23.90 18.22
C GLN A 203 -6.50 22.94 17.17
N GLU A 204 -7.32 22.01 16.68
CA GLU A 204 -6.91 21.10 15.60
C GLU A 204 -6.82 21.85 14.26
N LEU A 205 -7.73 22.80 14.00
CA LEU A 205 -7.65 23.66 12.82
C LEU A 205 -6.44 24.57 12.85
N GLU A 206 -6.13 25.17 14.00
CA GLU A 206 -4.96 26.01 14.21
C GLU A 206 -3.66 25.21 14.00
N ARG A 207 -3.65 23.95 14.42
CA ARG A 207 -2.54 23.01 14.17
C ARG A 207 -2.37 22.69 12.68
N LEU A 208 -3.46 22.54 11.94
CA LEU A 208 -3.44 22.22 10.51
C LEU A 208 -3.04 23.41 9.64
N ASP A 209 -3.35 24.62 10.08
CA ASP A 209 -2.99 25.86 9.37
C ASP A 209 -1.53 26.31 9.63
N GLY A 210 -0.86 25.67 10.58
CA GLY A 210 0.47 26.07 11.03
C GLY A 210 1.59 25.60 10.09
N VAL A 211 2.41 26.52 9.66
CA VAL A 211 3.78 26.22 9.24
C VAL A 211 4.56 25.84 10.51
N ILE A 212 5.21 24.69 10.52
CA ILE A 212 6.02 24.22 11.65
C ILE A 212 7.05 25.29 12.03
N ASN A 213 6.83 25.91 13.15
CA ASN A 213 7.69 26.95 13.73
C ASN A 213 7.89 26.71 15.22
N THR A 214 8.71 27.53 15.86
CA THR A 214 9.01 27.38 17.30
C THR A 214 7.78 27.46 18.21
N ASN A 215 6.77 28.22 17.85
CA ASN A 215 5.54 28.34 18.63
C ASN A 215 4.70 27.07 18.50
N GLU A 216 4.76 26.42 17.34
CA GLU A 216 4.12 25.14 17.10
C GLU A 216 4.77 24.03 17.93
N ILE A 217 6.08 24.04 18.10
CA ILE A 217 6.77 23.11 19.00
C ILE A 217 6.27 23.23 20.44
N GLU A 218 6.10 24.44 20.94
CA GLU A 218 5.54 24.67 22.27
C GLU A 218 4.08 24.21 22.36
N TYR A 219 3.30 24.44 21.33
CA TYR A 219 1.92 23.99 21.22
C TYR A 219 1.84 22.46 21.19
N LEU A 220 2.65 21.80 20.34
CA LEU A 220 2.78 20.36 20.27
C LEU A 220 3.18 19.75 21.62
N ASN A 221 4.13 20.38 22.31
CA ASN A 221 4.61 19.94 23.63
C ASN A 221 3.54 20.00 24.71
N SER A 222 2.58 20.91 24.59
CA SER A 222 1.53 21.11 25.59
C SER A 222 0.23 20.37 25.29
N ASN A 223 -0.04 20.00 24.03
CA ASN A 223 -1.38 19.64 23.60
C ASN A 223 -1.51 18.40 22.75
N ILE A 224 -0.42 17.79 22.27
CA ILE A 224 -0.49 16.67 21.33
C ILE A 224 -0.07 15.34 21.95
N SER A 225 -0.60 14.26 21.38
CA SER A 225 -0.34 12.90 21.80
C SER A 225 1.14 12.59 21.88
N GLY A 226 1.53 11.86 22.89
CA GLY A 226 2.91 11.55 23.21
C GLY A 226 3.74 11.02 22.06
N ARG A 227 3.12 10.36 21.09
CA ARG A 227 3.81 9.82 19.92
C ARG A 227 4.44 10.89 19.04
N TYR A 228 3.67 11.90 18.64
CA TYR A 228 4.18 13.02 17.85
C TYR A 228 5.24 13.80 18.62
N LEU A 229 4.95 14.02 19.89
CA LEU A 229 5.83 14.76 20.76
C LEU A 229 7.18 14.09 20.90
N TYR A 230 7.21 12.76 21.10
CA TYR A 230 8.47 12.03 21.20
C TYR A 230 9.23 12.06 19.88
N ASP A 231 8.59 11.68 18.79
CA ASP A 231 9.23 11.62 17.48
C ASP A 231 9.75 13.01 17.05
N TYR A 232 9.05 14.06 17.42
CA TYR A 232 9.43 15.43 17.14
C TYR A 232 10.57 15.95 18.02
N GLN A 233 10.53 15.64 19.31
CA GLN A 233 11.54 16.13 20.29
C GLN A 233 12.82 15.30 20.30
N HIS A 234 12.79 14.07 19.86
CA HIS A 234 13.91 13.14 19.93
C HIS A 234 14.37 12.61 18.56
N PRO A 235 14.37 13.42 17.50
CA PRO A 235 14.80 12.98 16.18
C PRO A 235 16.25 12.48 16.19
N TYR A 236 17.09 13.07 17.05
CA TYR A 236 18.49 12.67 17.17
C TYR A 236 18.70 11.31 17.82
N SER A 237 17.81 10.86 18.69
CA SER A 237 17.86 9.52 19.24
C SER A 237 17.54 8.46 18.20
N ALA A 238 16.84 8.86 17.14
CA ALA A 238 16.54 8.08 15.96
C ALA A 238 17.50 8.34 14.79
N GLY A 239 18.53 9.18 14.97
CA GLY A 239 19.50 9.52 13.93
C GLY A 239 19.02 10.51 12.87
N VAL A 240 17.90 11.19 13.09
CA VAL A 240 17.27 12.12 12.13
C VAL A 240 17.20 13.53 12.68
N THR A 241 17.28 14.52 11.81
CA THR A 241 17.08 15.91 12.19
C THR A 241 15.59 16.28 12.20
N PRO A 242 15.17 17.31 12.97
CA PRO A 242 13.77 17.75 12.96
C PRO A 242 13.22 18.07 11.58
N ALA A 243 14.05 18.57 10.67
CA ALA A 243 13.68 18.87 9.29
C ALA A 243 13.40 17.61 8.44
N GLU A 244 13.99 16.48 8.81
CA GLU A 244 13.81 15.18 8.12
C GLU A 244 12.59 14.44 8.65
N TYR A 245 12.08 14.82 9.79
CA TYR A 245 10.88 14.23 10.38
C TYR A 245 9.61 14.53 9.60
N GLY A 246 9.61 15.55 8.72
CA GLY A 246 8.62 15.78 7.68
C GLY A 246 7.16 15.49 8.05
N CYS A 247 6.71 15.94 9.21
CA CYS A 247 5.33 15.81 9.63
C CYS A 247 4.49 16.95 9.09
#